data_610f2564301f573635fd8fdcf9b10fc7
#
_entry.id   610f2564301f573635fd8fdcf9b10fc7
#
_cell.length_a   1.000
_cell.length_b   1.000
_cell.length_c   1.000
_cell.angle_alpha   90.00
_cell.angle_beta   90.00
_cell.angle_gamma   90.00
#
_symmetry.space_group_name_H-M   'P 1'
#
loop_
_entity.id
_entity.type
_entity.pdbx_description
1 polymer ?
#
loop_
_entity_poly.entity_id
_entity_poly.type
_entity_poly.pdbx_seq_one_letter_code
_entity_poly.pdbx_strand_id
1 'polypeptide(L)'
;MNYAEYGKGNSNVIILLHGGGLSWWNYKEIAEMLQTNYHIIIPILDGHAGSDKRFTTIENNALEIIEFINDKLDGSALLIGGLSLGGQILLEILSHRKDICKYAIVESALVIPSKFTYFMIKPAIGCCYGLIKYKWFSKLQFKSLRIKQHLFDNYYKDTCAITKGDMIAFLQENSLYSLKDGIEESEAIVHIFAGEKENHSMKKSAELIHKKLQNSSIQVLPNMYHGEFSINHADDYVRRLLEIIEQR
;
A
#
# COMPACT_ATOMS: atom_id res chain seq x y z
N MET A 1 -6.54 -0.60 15.83
CA MET A 1 -5.64 -0.90 14.69
C MET A 1 -4.33 -1.49 15.21
N ASN A 2 -3.87 -2.62 14.71
CA ASN A 2 -2.56 -3.21 15.00
C ASN A 2 -1.51 -2.68 14.02
N TYR A 3 -0.25 -2.57 14.45
CA TYR A 3 0.84 -2.06 13.62
C TYR A 3 2.21 -2.57 14.06
N ALA A 4 3.19 -2.56 13.15
CA ALA A 4 4.60 -2.67 13.49
C ALA A 4 5.19 -1.26 13.66
N GLU A 5 6.11 -1.10 14.63
CA GLU A 5 6.68 0.19 15.02
C GLU A 5 8.19 0.10 15.11
N TYR A 6 8.89 1.08 14.53
CA TYR A 6 10.34 1.20 14.54
C TYR A 6 10.74 2.64 14.86
N GLY A 7 11.89 2.83 15.49
CA GLY A 7 12.44 4.16 15.75
C GLY A 7 11.56 5.05 16.64
N LYS A 8 10.80 4.45 17.56
CA LYS A 8 9.95 5.15 18.54
C LYS A 8 10.76 6.21 19.29
N GLY A 9 10.21 7.41 19.37
CA GLY A 9 10.87 8.55 20.04
C GLY A 9 11.47 9.57 19.06
N ASN A 10 11.61 9.24 17.76
CA ASN A 10 11.89 10.24 16.75
C ASN A 10 10.65 11.08 16.47
N SER A 11 10.81 12.39 16.27
CA SER A 11 9.70 13.32 16.01
C SER A 11 9.12 13.23 14.60
N ASN A 12 9.92 12.82 13.63
CA ASN A 12 9.52 12.72 12.22
C ASN A 12 8.85 11.37 11.96
N VAL A 13 7.54 11.37 11.81
CA VAL A 13 6.75 10.15 11.62
C VAL A 13 6.59 9.82 10.14
N ILE A 14 6.84 8.56 9.79
CA ILE A 14 6.58 7.97 8.46
C ILE A 14 5.60 6.80 8.63
N ILE A 15 4.53 6.80 7.85
CA ILE A 15 3.55 5.71 7.82
C ILE A 15 3.66 4.98 6.49
N LEU A 16 3.72 3.63 6.52
CA LEU A 16 3.85 2.82 5.32
C LEU A 16 2.72 1.77 5.24
N LEU A 17 1.89 1.89 4.21
CA LEU A 17 0.68 1.07 4.00
C LEU A 17 0.98 -0.06 3.01
N HIS A 18 0.95 -1.30 3.48
CA HIS A 18 1.30 -2.48 2.68
C HIS A 18 0.27 -2.81 1.58
N GLY A 19 0.68 -3.62 0.61
CA GLY A 19 -0.19 -4.10 -0.47
C GLY A 19 -1.21 -5.16 -0.02
N GLY A 20 -2.25 -5.35 -0.82
CA GLY A 20 -3.25 -6.39 -0.58
C GLY A 20 -2.65 -7.81 -0.57
N GLY A 21 -2.99 -8.62 0.44
CA GLY A 21 -2.43 -9.96 0.65
C GLY A 21 -1.01 -9.99 1.20
N LEU A 22 -0.42 -8.82 1.48
CA LEU A 22 0.88 -8.66 2.17
C LEU A 22 0.65 -8.26 3.63
N SER A 23 1.70 -7.86 4.34
CA SER A 23 1.62 -7.36 5.71
C SER A 23 2.82 -6.43 6.02
N TRP A 24 2.99 -6.04 7.26
CA TRP A 24 4.05 -5.13 7.72
C TRP A 24 5.46 -5.49 7.21
N TRP A 25 5.77 -6.76 7.01
CA TRP A 25 7.08 -7.25 6.53
C TRP A 25 7.41 -6.77 5.10
N ASN A 26 6.43 -6.30 4.35
CA ASN A 26 6.61 -5.65 3.04
C ASN A 26 7.60 -4.48 3.14
N TYR A 27 7.53 -3.73 4.23
CA TYR A 27 8.35 -2.55 4.48
C TYR A 27 9.41 -2.73 5.57
N LYS A 28 9.61 -3.98 6.05
CA LYS A 28 10.52 -4.24 7.16
C LYS A 28 11.94 -3.72 6.90
N GLU A 29 12.53 -4.07 5.75
CA GLU A 29 13.90 -3.66 5.40
C GLU A 29 14.01 -2.11 5.36
N ILE A 30 13.02 -1.44 4.76
CA ILE A 30 12.94 0.03 4.69
C ILE A 30 12.86 0.64 6.10
N ALA A 31 12.01 0.07 6.96
CA ALA A 31 11.86 0.55 8.33
C ALA A 31 13.14 0.38 9.16
N GLU A 32 13.83 -0.77 9.02
CA GLU A 32 15.11 -1.03 9.69
C GLU A 32 16.19 -0.04 9.26
N MET A 33 16.20 0.41 8.00
CA MET A 33 17.15 1.40 7.50
C MET A 33 16.84 2.83 7.99
N LEU A 34 15.57 3.16 8.18
CA LEU A 34 15.13 4.52 8.52
C LEU A 34 15.00 4.76 10.05
N GLN A 35 14.90 3.71 10.87
CA GLN A 35 14.54 3.80 12.30
C GLN A 35 15.47 4.64 13.16
N THR A 36 16.70 4.89 12.73
CA THR A 36 17.64 5.73 13.50
C THR A 36 17.20 7.19 13.54
N ASN A 37 16.58 7.69 12.46
CA ASN A 37 16.25 9.11 12.30
C ASN A 37 14.75 9.39 12.21
N TYR A 38 13.92 8.35 12.00
CA TYR A 38 12.48 8.46 11.78
C TYR A 38 11.71 7.48 12.66
N HIS A 39 10.52 7.89 13.08
CA HIS A 39 9.53 7.02 13.72
C HIS A 39 8.67 6.38 12.61
N ILE A 40 8.83 5.08 12.40
CA ILE A 40 8.15 4.36 11.32
C ILE A 40 6.99 3.57 11.90
N ILE A 41 5.81 3.74 11.33
CA ILE A 41 4.60 3.00 11.67
C ILE A 41 4.11 2.27 10.41
N ILE A 42 3.90 0.96 10.54
CA ILE A 42 3.38 0.12 9.47
C ILE A 42 2.08 -0.50 9.95
N PRO A 43 0.92 0.13 9.68
CA PRO A 43 -0.38 -0.41 10.03
C PRO A 43 -0.62 -1.77 9.37
N ILE A 44 -1.28 -2.67 10.11
CA ILE A 44 -1.81 -3.91 9.55
C ILE A 44 -3.23 -3.63 9.09
N LEU A 45 -3.43 -3.64 7.77
CA LEU A 45 -4.73 -3.33 7.16
C LEU A 45 -5.79 -4.35 7.58
N ASP A 46 -7.03 -3.92 7.70
CA ASP A 46 -8.16 -4.77 8.06
C ASP A 46 -8.26 -6.00 7.15
N GLY A 47 -8.64 -7.13 7.73
CA GLY A 47 -8.77 -8.40 7.02
C GLY A 47 -7.46 -9.07 6.64
N HIS A 48 -6.30 -8.47 6.94
CA HIS A 48 -4.97 -9.06 6.72
C HIS A 48 -4.45 -9.75 7.97
N ALA A 49 -3.42 -10.59 7.80
CA ALA A 49 -2.85 -11.35 8.89
C ALA A 49 -2.28 -10.43 9.98
N GLY A 50 -2.73 -10.65 11.22
CA GLY A 50 -2.37 -9.79 12.36
C GLY A 50 -3.35 -8.65 12.65
N SER A 51 -4.34 -8.41 11.78
CA SER A 51 -5.46 -7.52 12.10
C SER A 51 -6.49 -8.24 13.00
N ASP A 52 -7.08 -7.50 13.91
CA ASP A 52 -8.21 -7.93 14.76
C ASP A 52 -9.58 -7.62 14.13
N LYS A 53 -9.58 -6.95 12.98
CA LYS A 53 -10.79 -6.54 12.25
C LYS A 53 -10.90 -7.22 10.89
N ARG A 54 -12.15 -7.35 10.45
CA ARG A 54 -12.50 -7.84 9.11
C ARG A 54 -12.35 -6.68 8.11
N PHE A 55 -11.94 -7.01 6.89
CA PHE A 55 -11.95 -6.00 5.83
C PHE A 55 -13.39 -5.62 5.45
N THR A 56 -13.66 -4.33 5.40
CA THR A 56 -14.95 -3.78 4.99
C THR A 56 -14.82 -2.98 3.69
N THR A 57 -14.24 -1.80 3.75
CA THR A 57 -14.00 -0.93 2.60
C THR A 57 -12.63 -0.25 2.68
N ILE A 58 -12.14 0.26 1.54
CA ILE A 58 -10.95 1.12 1.49
C ILE A 58 -11.17 2.38 2.34
N GLU A 59 -12.37 2.97 2.25
CA GLU A 59 -12.74 4.17 3.02
C GLU A 59 -12.66 3.93 4.54
N ASN A 60 -13.20 2.81 5.05
CA ASN A 60 -13.13 2.54 6.48
C ASN A 60 -11.69 2.34 6.98
N ASN A 61 -10.83 1.68 6.20
CA ASN A 61 -9.40 1.59 6.54
C ASN A 61 -8.73 2.98 6.55
N ALA A 62 -9.07 3.85 5.59
CA ALA A 62 -8.56 5.22 5.54
C ALA A 62 -8.99 6.04 6.75
N LEU A 63 -10.28 5.99 7.12
CA LEU A 63 -10.81 6.71 8.28
C LEU A 63 -10.18 6.24 9.58
N GLU A 64 -9.94 4.93 9.76
CA GLU A 64 -9.28 4.40 10.94
C GLU A 64 -7.81 4.87 11.05
N ILE A 65 -7.10 4.96 9.92
CA ILE A 65 -5.73 5.47 9.89
C ILE A 65 -5.72 6.98 10.21
N ILE A 66 -6.68 7.74 9.69
CA ILE A 66 -6.85 9.17 10.01
C ILE A 66 -7.11 9.35 11.51
N GLU A 67 -8.01 8.57 12.10
CA GLU A 67 -8.27 8.59 13.54
C GLU A 67 -7.01 8.27 14.34
N PHE A 68 -6.27 7.24 13.97
CA PHE A 68 -5.01 6.89 14.60
C PHE A 68 -3.98 8.04 14.53
N ILE A 69 -3.84 8.71 13.38
CA ILE A 69 -2.94 9.86 13.21
C ILE A 69 -3.36 11.01 14.14
N ASN A 70 -4.67 11.30 14.22
CA ASN A 70 -5.19 12.34 15.09
C ASN A 70 -4.92 12.05 16.56
N ASP A 71 -5.14 10.81 16.99
CA ASP A 71 -5.08 10.43 18.41
C ASP A 71 -3.66 10.17 18.92
N LYS A 72 -2.74 9.74 18.06
CA LYS A 72 -1.44 9.22 18.46
C LYS A 72 -0.24 10.00 17.89
N LEU A 73 -0.45 10.84 16.86
CA LEU A 73 0.63 11.45 16.08
C LEU A 73 0.44 12.95 15.88
N ASP A 74 -0.22 13.63 16.83
CA ASP A 74 -0.45 15.08 16.79
C ASP A 74 -1.12 15.58 15.49
N GLY A 75 -1.96 14.74 14.87
CA GLY A 75 -2.83 15.07 13.75
C GLY A 75 -2.18 15.04 12.37
N SER A 76 -0.88 14.80 12.24
CA SER A 76 -0.24 14.70 10.92
C SER A 76 1.01 13.80 10.94
N ALA A 77 1.44 13.35 9.76
CA ALA A 77 2.70 12.64 9.54
C ALA A 77 3.63 13.44 8.62
N LEU A 78 4.93 13.20 8.71
CA LEU A 78 5.90 13.78 7.76
C LEU A 78 5.67 13.20 6.36
N LEU A 79 5.51 11.86 6.28
CA LEU A 79 5.29 11.15 5.03
C LEU A 79 4.35 9.96 5.23
N ILE A 80 3.46 9.75 4.27
CA ILE A 80 2.67 8.51 4.16
C ILE A 80 2.99 7.85 2.82
N GLY A 81 3.44 6.59 2.85
CA GLY A 81 3.68 5.78 1.66
C GLY A 81 2.67 4.64 1.56
N GLY A 82 2.26 4.28 0.34
CA GLY A 82 1.33 3.17 0.13
C GLY A 82 1.58 2.41 -1.16
N LEU A 83 1.58 1.07 -1.07
CA LEU A 83 1.71 0.15 -2.19
C LEU A 83 0.35 -0.42 -2.58
N SER A 84 -0.03 -0.36 -3.85
CA SER A 84 -1.20 -1.05 -4.41
C SER A 84 -2.49 -0.73 -3.61
N LEU A 85 -3.08 -1.69 -2.87
CA LEU A 85 -4.20 -1.44 -1.95
C LEU A 85 -3.85 -0.36 -0.92
N GLY A 86 -2.65 -0.40 -0.34
CA GLY A 86 -2.16 0.67 0.56
C GLY A 86 -2.05 2.02 -0.13
N GLY A 87 -1.72 2.04 -1.44
CA GLY A 87 -1.74 3.25 -2.26
C GLY A 87 -3.15 3.80 -2.49
N GLN A 88 -4.15 2.92 -2.67
CA GLN A 88 -5.57 3.32 -2.76
C GLN A 88 -6.08 3.89 -1.42
N ILE A 89 -5.72 3.25 -0.30
CA ILE A 89 -6.05 3.75 1.04
C ILE A 89 -5.40 5.11 1.28
N LEU A 90 -4.15 5.32 0.85
CA LEU A 90 -3.50 6.63 0.93
C LEU A 90 -4.24 7.69 0.10
N LEU A 91 -4.65 7.37 -1.13
CA LEU A 91 -5.43 8.29 -1.96
C LEU A 91 -6.78 8.63 -1.32
N GLU A 92 -7.42 7.68 -0.66
CA GLU A 92 -8.64 7.90 0.12
C GLU A 92 -8.37 8.82 1.32
N ILE A 93 -7.28 8.60 2.09
CA ILE A 93 -6.84 9.47 3.19
C ILE A 93 -6.65 10.91 2.70
N LEU A 94 -5.96 11.11 1.57
CA LEU A 94 -5.71 12.43 1.00
C LEU A 94 -7.00 13.14 0.56
N SER A 95 -8.05 12.40 0.17
CA SER A 95 -9.34 12.99 -0.19
C SER A 95 -10.17 13.43 1.03
N HIS A 96 -9.95 12.81 2.20
CA HIS A 96 -10.65 13.15 3.45
C HIS A 96 -9.93 14.24 4.27
N ARG A 97 -8.60 14.31 4.19
CA ARG A 97 -7.76 15.20 5.00
C ARG A 97 -6.64 15.79 4.17
N LYS A 98 -6.81 17.06 3.78
CA LYS A 98 -5.91 17.77 2.88
C LYS A 98 -4.49 17.99 3.45
N ASP A 99 -4.36 18.10 4.78
CA ASP A 99 -3.17 18.45 5.55
C ASP A 99 -2.59 17.28 6.38
N ILE A 100 -3.00 16.04 6.08
CA ILE A 100 -2.67 14.84 6.87
C ILE A 100 -1.17 14.48 6.84
N CYS A 101 -0.47 14.83 5.77
CA CYS A 101 0.96 14.63 5.66
C CYS A 101 1.59 15.69 4.75
N LYS A 102 2.90 15.93 4.94
CA LYS A 102 3.65 16.82 4.06
C LYS A 102 4.01 16.16 2.73
N TYR A 103 4.40 14.90 2.76
CA TYR A 103 4.77 14.11 1.58
C TYR A 103 3.94 12.85 1.48
N ALA A 104 3.65 12.42 0.25
CA ALA A 104 2.99 11.15 -0.01
C ALA A 104 3.71 10.38 -1.12
N ILE A 105 3.87 9.05 -0.93
CA ILE A 105 4.39 8.13 -1.94
C ILE A 105 3.30 7.15 -2.32
N VAL A 106 2.83 7.20 -3.56
CA VAL A 106 1.83 6.29 -4.12
C VAL A 106 2.52 5.35 -5.10
N GLU A 107 2.66 4.07 -4.75
CA GLU A 107 3.25 3.06 -5.62
C GLU A 107 2.17 2.13 -6.16
N SER A 108 2.08 2.03 -7.49
CA SER A 108 1.29 1.01 -8.18
C SER A 108 -0.20 0.96 -7.76
N ALA A 109 -0.84 2.11 -7.56
CA ALA A 109 -2.25 2.18 -7.16
C ALA A 109 -3.19 2.18 -8.39
N LEU A 110 -4.14 1.23 -8.43
CA LEU A 110 -5.17 1.15 -9.47
C LEU A 110 -6.32 2.10 -9.15
N VAL A 111 -6.66 3.02 -10.07
CA VAL A 111 -7.80 3.94 -9.91
C VAL A 111 -8.78 3.88 -11.08
N ILE A 112 -8.67 2.85 -11.90
CA ILE A 112 -9.58 2.57 -13.03
C ILE A 112 -10.47 1.38 -12.65
N PRO A 113 -11.76 1.62 -12.34
CA PRO A 113 -12.67 0.55 -11.92
C PRO A 113 -12.89 -0.49 -13.03
N SER A 114 -12.92 -1.78 -12.63
CA SER A 114 -13.22 -2.89 -13.54
C SER A 114 -14.35 -3.76 -12.99
N LYS A 115 -15.57 -3.54 -13.46
CA LYS A 115 -16.72 -4.39 -13.10
C LYS A 115 -16.49 -5.85 -13.47
N PHE A 116 -15.83 -6.11 -14.60
CA PHE A 116 -15.51 -7.48 -15.01
C PHE A 116 -14.62 -8.17 -13.98
N THR A 117 -13.54 -7.53 -13.56
CA THR A 117 -12.64 -8.04 -12.50
C THR A 117 -13.41 -8.29 -11.21
N TYR A 118 -14.22 -7.34 -10.79
CA TYR A 118 -15.06 -7.46 -9.58
C TYR A 118 -15.91 -8.74 -9.58
N PHE A 119 -16.65 -8.98 -10.66
CA PHE A 119 -17.49 -10.17 -10.75
C PHE A 119 -16.71 -11.48 -10.82
N MET A 120 -15.50 -11.46 -11.39
CA MET A 120 -14.65 -12.64 -11.53
C MET A 120 -13.91 -13.02 -10.23
N ILE A 121 -13.69 -12.09 -9.30
CA ILE A 121 -12.96 -12.36 -8.05
C ILE A 121 -13.63 -13.45 -7.22
N LYS A 122 -14.93 -13.34 -6.96
CA LYS A 122 -15.65 -14.29 -6.11
C LYS A 122 -15.60 -15.74 -6.63
N PRO A 123 -15.89 -16.05 -7.91
CA PRO A 123 -15.73 -17.41 -8.42
C PRO A 123 -14.25 -17.86 -8.46
N ALA A 124 -13.32 -17.00 -8.85
CA ALA A 124 -11.89 -17.33 -8.90
C ALA A 124 -11.34 -17.72 -7.52
N ILE A 125 -11.56 -16.86 -6.51
CA ILE A 125 -11.17 -17.15 -5.13
C ILE A 125 -11.99 -18.35 -4.60
N GLY A 126 -13.25 -18.48 -5.00
CA GLY A 126 -14.11 -19.63 -4.67
C GLY A 126 -13.46 -20.96 -5.02
N CYS A 127 -12.86 -21.05 -6.19
CA CYS A 127 -12.21 -22.27 -6.71
C CYS A 127 -10.80 -22.48 -6.13
N CYS A 128 -10.02 -21.40 -5.94
CA CYS A 128 -8.59 -21.50 -5.68
C CYS A 128 -8.21 -21.33 -4.20
N TYR A 129 -9.09 -20.76 -3.36
CA TYR A 129 -8.77 -20.44 -1.96
C TYR A 129 -8.25 -21.63 -1.16
N GLY A 130 -8.87 -22.83 -1.32
CA GLY A 130 -8.42 -24.04 -0.66
C GLY A 130 -6.99 -24.49 -1.02
N LEU A 131 -6.52 -24.09 -2.21
CA LEU A 131 -5.18 -24.45 -2.70
C LEU A 131 -4.06 -23.64 -2.03
N ILE A 132 -4.38 -22.48 -1.46
CA ILE A 132 -3.41 -21.61 -0.77
C ILE A 132 -2.70 -22.35 0.38
N LYS A 133 -3.37 -23.28 1.04
CA LYS A 133 -2.80 -24.11 2.12
C LYS A 133 -1.69 -25.06 1.65
N TYR A 134 -1.60 -25.32 0.35
CA TYR A 134 -0.56 -26.18 -0.20
C TYR A 134 0.65 -25.35 -0.62
N LYS A 135 1.81 -25.62 0.00
CA LYS A 135 3.06 -24.87 -0.25
C LYS A 135 3.46 -24.78 -1.72
N TRP A 136 3.19 -25.83 -2.52
CA TRP A 136 3.52 -25.82 -3.94
C TRP A 136 2.71 -24.74 -4.71
N PHE A 137 1.42 -24.60 -4.38
CA PHE A 137 0.55 -23.61 -5.01
C PHE A 137 0.94 -22.18 -4.57
N SER A 138 1.16 -21.99 -3.26
CA SER A 138 1.64 -20.71 -2.72
C SER A 138 2.99 -20.31 -3.29
N LYS A 139 3.92 -21.26 -3.53
CA LYS A 139 5.20 -20.99 -4.22
C LYS A 139 4.98 -20.50 -5.65
N LEU A 140 4.00 -21.07 -6.37
CA LEU A 140 3.68 -20.63 -7.73
C LEU A 140 3.14 -19.19 -7.74
N GLN A 141 2.21 -18.88 -6.82
CA GLN A 141 1.69 -17.52 -6.66
C GLN A 141 2.79 -16.54 -6.25
N PHE A 142 3.59 -16.88 -5.25
CA PHE A 142 4.70 -16.07 -4.77
C PHE A 142 5.71 -15.75 -5.90
N LYS A 143 6.04 -16.73 -6.71
CA LYS A 143 6.92 -16.54 -7.89
C LYS A 143 6.31 -15.55 -8.90
N SER A 144 4.99 -15.58 -9.08
CA SER A 144 4.31 -14.64 -9.99
C SER A 144 4.32 -13.20 -9.46
N LEU A 145 4.38 -13.01 -8.15
CA LEU A 145 4.49 -11.70 -7.49
C LEU A 145 5.92 -11.14 -7.50
N ARG A 146 6.91 -11.95 -7.91
CA ARG A 146 8.34 -11.57 -7.99
C ARG A 146 8.94 -11.04 -6.69
N ILE A 147 8.41 -11.48 -5.56
CA ILE A 147 8.89 -11.12 -4.22
C ILE A 147 10.19 -11.85 -3.91
N LYS A 148 11.13 -11.21 -3.19
CA LYS A 148 12.39 -11.81 -2.74
C LYS A 148 12.17 -13.13 -2.01
N GLN A 149 12.92 -14.17 -2.39
CA GLN A 149 12.72 -15.56 -1.93
C GLN A 149 12.71 -15.72 -0.40
N HIS A 150 13.49 -14.95 0.32
CA HIS A 150 13.56 -15.04 1.79
C HIS A 150 12.26 -14.59 2.50
N LEU A 151 11.37 -13.87 1.81
CA LEU A 151 10.06 -13.44 2.33
C LEU A 151 8.96 -14.51 2.14
N PHE A 152 9.27 -15.67 1.53
CA PHE A 152 8.27 -16.69 1.23
C PHE A 152 7.55 -17.21 2.47
N ASP A 153 8.27 -17.47 3.57
CA ASP A 153 7.66 -18.04 4.77
C ASP A 153 6.69 -17.03 5.43
N ASN A 154 7.01 -15.73 5.43
CA ASN A 154 6.11 -14.68 5.87
C ASN A 154 4.86 -14.61 4.97
N TYR A 155 5.08 -14.55 3.66
CA TYR A 155 3.98 -14.55 2.67
C TYR A 155 3.05 -15.75 2.86
N TYR A 156 3.60 -16.97 2.95
CA TYR A 156 2.82 -18.19 3.08
C TYR A 156 2.00 -18.21 4.36
N LYS A 157 2.64 -17.89 5.50
CA LYS A 157 1.98 -17.82 6.80
C LYS A 157 0.80 -16.85 6.77
N ASP A 158 1.03 -15.64 6.29
CA ASP A 158 0.06 -14.56 6.33
C ASP A 158 -1.07 -14.78 5.31
N THR A 159 -0.75 -15.23 4.10
CA THR A 159 -1.78 -15.55 3.10
C THR A 159 -2.70 -16.69 3.58
N CYS A 160 -2.18 -17.69 4.31
CA CYS A 160 -2.98 -18.75 4.91
C CYS A 160 -3.87 -18.25 6.06
N ALA A 161 -3.51 -17.16 6.72
CA ALA A 161 -4.28 -16.58 7.84
C ALA A 161 -5.41 -15.65 7.36
N ILE A 162 -5.31 -15.09 6.16
CA ILE A 162 -6.38 -14.27 5.57
C ILE A 162 -7.60 -15.14 5.29
N THR A 163 -8.78 -14.75 5.78
CA THR A 163 -9.99 -15.52 5.50
C THR A 163 -10.45 -15.38 4.05
N LYS A 164 -11.19 -16.37 3.55
CA LYS A 164 -11.77 -16.29 2.19
C LYS A 164 -12.64 -15.05 1.98
N GLY A 165 -13.42 -14.68 3.02
CA GLY A 165 -14.28 -13.50 2.98
C GLY A 165 -13.49 -12.20 2.85
N ASP A 166 -12.44 -12.03 3.66
CA ASP A 166 -11.60 -10.85 3.60
C ASP A 166 -10.83 -10.74 2.27
N MET A 167 -10.29 -11.87 1.79
CA MET A 167 -9.61 -11.92 0.50
C MET A 167 -10.53 -11.47 -0.64
N ILE A 168 -11.77 -11.94 -0.68
CA ILE A 168 -12.77 -11.50 -1.66
C ILE A 168 -13.06 -10.01 -1.48
N ALA A 169 -13.30 -9.55 -0.25
CA ALA A 169 -13.70 -8.19 0.05
C ALA A 169 -12.63 -7.18 -0.40
N PHE A 170 -11.37 -7.32 0.03
CA PHE A 170 -10.35 -6.35 -0.34
C PHE A 170 -10.00 -6.40 -1.84
N LEU A 171 -10.05 -7.56 -2.49
CA LEU A 171 -9.82 -7.65 -3.94
C LEU A 171 -10.96 -6.99 -4.73
N GLN A 172 -12.21 -7.15 -4.29
CA GLN A 172 -13.36 -6.51 -4.91
C GLN A 172 -13.32 -4.99 -4.77
N GLU A 173 -13.04 -4.48 -3.57
CA GLU A 173 -12.85 -3.04 -3.32
C GLU A 173 -11.69 -2.48 -4.17
N ASN A 174 -10.54 -3.16 -4.17
CA ASN A 174 -9.38 -2.79 -5.00
C ASN A 174 -9.77 -2.67 -6.49
N SER A 175 -10.61 -3.59 -7.00
CA SER A 175 -10.99 -3.63 -8.41
C SER A 175 -11.99 -2.56 -8.82
N LEU A 176 -12.74 -1.98 -7.88
CA LEU A 176 -13.75 -0.93 -8.13
C LEU A 176 -13.30 0.47 -7.70
N TYR A 177 -12.14 0.60 -7.07
CA TYR A 177 -11.67 1.88 -6.58
C TYR A 177 -11.52 2.91 -7.71
N SER A 178 -11.99 4.12 -7.43
CA SER A 178 -11.78 5.31 -8.26
C SER A 178 -11.43 6.50 -7.38
N LEU A 179 -10.71 7.48 -7.94
CA LEU A 179 -10.38 8.71 -7.23
C LEU A 179 -11.65 9.41 -6.75
N LYS A 180 -11.63 9.85 -5.51
CA LYS A 180 -12.73 10.60 -4.90
C LYS A 180 -12.62 12.08 -5.21
N ASP A 181 -13.75 12.77 -5.12
CA ASP A 181 -13.77 14.23 -5.10
C ASP A 181 -13.10 14.74 -3.83
N GLY A 182 -12.50 15.92 -3.91
CA GLY A 182 -11.75 16.51 -2.80
C GLY A 182 -10.26 16.14 -2.77
N ILE A 183 -9.81 15.12 -3.51
CA ILE A 183 -8.39 14.75 -3.55
C ILE A 183 -7.52 15.89 -4.12
N GLU A 184 -8.07 16.71 -5.01
CA GLU A 184 -7.44 17.90 -5.57
C GLU A 184 -7.12 19.00 -4.56
N GLU A 185 -7.77 18.96 -3.39
CA GLU A 185 -7.52 19.88 -2.27
C GLU A 185 -6.33 19.46 -1.40
N SER A 186 -5.75 18.28 -1.64
CA SER A 186 -4.61 17.80 -0.86
C SER A 186 -3.44 18.76 -0.94
N GLU A 187 -2.90 19.12 0.22
CA GLU A 187 -1.72 19.98 0.37
C GLU A 187 -0.40 19.19 0.30
N ALA A 188 -0.49 17.85 0.30
CA ALA A 188 0.67 16.98 0.23
C ALA A 188 1.42 17.10 -1.11
N ILE A 189 2.76 17.00 -1.06
CA ILE A 189 3.57 16.78 -2.25
C ILE A 189 3.58 15.28 -2.55
N VAL A 190 2.96 14.88 -3.66
CA VAL A 190 2.70 13.47 -3.98
C VAL A 190 3.65 12.95 -5.04
N HIS A 191 4.38 11.89 -4.72
CA HIS A 191 5.25 11.18 -5.64
C HIS A 191 4.62 9.85 -6.06
N ILE A 192 4.37 9.69 -7.36
CA ILE A 192 3.67 8.53 -7.92
C ILE A 192 4.71 7.67 -8.64
N PHE A 193 4.82 6.41 -8.23
CA PHE A 193 5.72 5.42 -8.84
C PHE A 193 4.92 4.32 -9.52
N ALA A 194 5.31 3.97 -10.74
CA ALA A 194 4.78 2.84 -11.49
C ALA A 194 5.91 2.08 -12.18
N GLY A 195 5.87 0.76 -12.18
CA GLY A 195 6.84 -0.05 -12.90
C GLY A 195 6.62 -0.01 -14.42
N GLU A 196 7.70 0.06 -15.19
CA GLU A 196 7.63 0.02 -16.66
C GLU A 196 6.92 -1.24 -17.19
N LYS A 197 7.11 -2.38 -16.50
CA LYS A 197 6.54 -3.69 -16.86
C LYS A 197 5.12 -3.90 -16.35
N GLU A 198 4.53 -2.93 -15.70
CA GLU A 198 3.12 -3.01 -15.29
C GLU A 198 2.18 -2.93 -16.50
N ASN A 199 0.96 -3.41 -16.30
CA ASN A 199 -0.06 -3.38 -17.34
C ASN A 199 -0.50 -1.94 -17.67
N HIS A 200 -1.20 -1.78 -18.79
CA HIS A 200 -1.66 -0.47 -19.26
C HIS A 200 -2.57 0.25 -18.25
N SER A 201 -3.48 -0.48 -17.59
CA SER A 201 -4.40 0.13 -16.62
C SER A 201 -3.69 0.74 -15.43
N MET A 202 -2.59 0.10 -14.96
CA MET A 202 -1.80 0.62 -13.85
C MET A 202 -1.06 1.90 -14.24
N LYS A 203 -0.38 1.91 -15.39
CA LYS A 203 0.29 3.11 -15.91
C LYS A 203 -0.69 4.26 -16.16
N LYS A 204 -1.86 3.93 -16.73
CA LYS A 204 -2.94 4.91 -16.93
C LYS A 204 -3.50 5.44 -15.60
N SER A 205 -3.56 4.61 -14.56
CA SER A 205 -3.95 5.04 -13.22
C SER A 205 -2.97 6.07 -12.66
N ALA A 206 -1.66 5.83 -12.80
CA ALA A 206 -0.64 6.79 -12.37
C ALA A 206 -0.79 8.16 -13.08
N GLU A 207 -1.08 8.18 -14.38
CA GLU A 207 -1.37 9.41 -15.13
C GLU A 207 -2.63 10.12 -14.62
N LEU A 208 -3.71 9.37 -14.31
CA LEU A 208 -4.95 9.94 -13.79
C LEU A 208 -4.77 10.54 -12.40
N ILE A 209 -4.01 9.87 -11.52
CA ILE A 209 -3.66 10.40 -10.20
C ILE A 209 -2.89 11.71 -10.34
N HIS A 210 -1.85 11.72 -11.19
CA HIS A 210 -1.05 12.92 -11.44
C HIS A 210 -1.88 14.07 -12.02
N LYS A 211 -2.82 13.78 -12.91
CA LYS A 211 -3.72 14.79 -13.49
C LYS A 211 -4.65 15.44 -12.45
N LYS A 212 -5.07 14.67 -11.42
CA LYS A 212 -5.98 15.17 -10.36
C LYS A 212 -5.24 15.93 -9.27
N LEU A 213 -4.00 15.58 -8.96
CA LEU A 213 -3.20 16.16 -7.90
C LEU A 213 -2.23 17.21 -8.43
N GLN A 214 -2.46 18.48 -8.11
CA GLN A 214 -1.68 19.61 -8.61
C GLN A 214 -0.20 19.54 -8.17
N ASN A 215 0.04 19.18 -6.89
CA ASN A 215 1.39 19.07 -6.32
C ASN A 215 1.89 17.62 -6.42
N SER A 216 1.99 17.08 -7.63
CA SER A 216 2.44 15.71 -7.82
C SER A 216 3.48 15.56 -8.90
N SER A 217 4.25 14.49 -8.80
CA SER A 217 5.17 14.03 -9.83
C SER A 217 4.94 12.55 -10.13
N ILE A 218 5.22 12.13 -11.36
CA ILE A 218 5.14 10.74 -11.78
C ILE A 218 6.50 10.25 -12.25
N GLN A 219 6.88 9.07 -11.81
CA GLN A 219 8.09 8.39 -12.26
C GLN A 219 7.80 6.95 -12.64
N VAL A 220 8.13 6.61 -13.89
CA VAL A 220 8.09 5.22 -14.36
C VAL A 220 9.45 4.59 -14.08
N LEU A 221 9.45 3.51 -13.30
CA LEU A 221 10.65 2.81 -12.86
C LEU A 221 11.05 1.77 -13.92
N PRO A 222 12.25 1.89 -14.52
CA PRO A 222 12.65 1.02 -15.63
C PRO A 222 12.78 -0.44 -15.19
N ASN A 223 12.31 -1.36 -16.03
CA ASN A 223 12.34 -2.80 -15.84
C ASN A 223 11.62 -3.35 -14.61
N MET A 224 10.92 -2.55 -13.82
CA MET A 224 10.20 -2.98 -12.61
C MET A 224 8.76 -3.40 -12.91
N TYR A 225 8.30 -4.37 -12.15
CA TYR A 225 6.93 -4.88 -12.12
C TYR A 225 6.14 -4.27 -10.96
N HIS A 226 4.88 -4.70 -10.79
CA HIS A 226 3.97 -4.24 -9.75
C HIS A 226 4.52 -4.43 -8.34
N GLY A 227 4.67 -3.35 -7.57
CA GLY A 227 5.14 -3.36 -6.19
C GLY A 227 6.61 -3.72 -6.00
N GLU A 228 7.36 -3.91 -7.08
CA GLU A 228 8.73 -4.41 -7.00
C GLU A 228 9.68 -3.39 -6.36
N PHE A 229 9.36 -2.11 -6.45
CA PHE A 229 10.19 -1.04 -5.92
C PHE A 229 10.31 -1.11 -4.39
N SER A 230 9.20 -1.05 -3.67
CA SER A 230 9.23 -1.11 -2.19
C SER A 230 9.57 -2.51 -1.66
N ILE A 231 9.19 -3.59 -2.37
CA ILE A 231 9.39 -4.95 -1.88
C ILE A 231 10.82 -5.44 -2.12
N ASN A 232 11.40 -5.14 -3.29
CA ASN A 232 12.65 -5.75 -3.73
C ASN A 232 13.84 -4.80 -3.75
N HIS A 233 13.60 -3.48 -3.72
CA HIS A 233 14.65 -2.46 -3.87
C HIS A 233 14.63 -1.48 -2.70
N ALA A 234 14.73 -2.01 -1.46
CA ALA A 234 14.64 -1.22 -0.23
C ALA A 234 15.66 -0.07 -0.19
N ASP A 235 16.92 -0.30 -0.62
CA ASP A 235 17.97 0.73 -0.67
C ASP A 235 17.57 1.89 -1.60
N ASP A 236 17.07 1.57 -2.80
CA ASP A 236 16.64 2.57 -3.78
C ASP A 236 15.39 3.31 -3.31
N TYR A 237 14.47 2.60 -2.67
CA TYR A 237 13.26 3.21 -2.09
C TYR A 237 13.62 4.17 -0.97
N VAL A 238 14.49 3.78 -0.04
CA VAL A 238 14.98 4.64 1.06
C VAL A 238 15.69 5.86 0.51
N ARG A 239 16.62 5.68 -0.45
CA ARG A 239 17.31 6.80 -1.07
C ARG A 239 16.31 7.79 -1.67
N ARG A 240 15.32 7.32 -2.44
CA ARG A 240 14.29 8.18 -3.05
C ARG A 240 13.42 8.86 -2.00
N LEU A 241 13.03 8.14 -0.94
CA LEU A 241 12.26 8.70 0.17
C LEU A 241 13.03 9.82 0.88
N LEU A 242 14.33 9.65 1.12
CA LEU A 242 15.17 10.69 1.71
C LEU A 242 15.33 11.90 0.79
N GLU A 243 15.55 11.69 -0.51
CA GLU A 243 15.56 12.77 -1.51
C GLU A 243 14.26 13.59 -1.49
N ILE A 244 13.09 12.93 -1.34
CA ILE A 244 11.78 13.58 -1.26
C ILE A 244 11.68 14.44 0.02
N ILE A 245 12.11 13.93 1.16
CA ILE A 245 12.02 14.63 2.44
C ILE A 245 13.01 15.80 2.53
N GLU A 246 14.20 15.65 1.92
CA GLU A 246 15.30 16.62 1.98
C GLU A 246 15.22 17.70 0.90
N GLN A 247 14.34 17.55 -0.09
CA GLN A 247 14.09 18.62 -1.06
C GLN A 247 13.51 19.85 -0.34
N ARG A 248 14.37 20.85 -0.12
CA ARG A 248 14.01 22.17 0.43
C ARG A 248 13.54 23.13 -0.66
#